data_7c71da525373b0d0e45aad494f662ad1
#
_entry.id   7c71da525373b0d0e45aad494f662ad1
#
_cell.length_a   1.000
_cell.length_b   1.000
_cell.length_c   1.000
_cell.angle_alpha   90.00
_cell.angle_beta   90.00
_cell.angle_gamma   90.00
#
_symmetry.space_group_name_H-M   'P 1'
#
loop_
_entity.id
_entity.type
_entity.pdbx_description
1 polymer ?
#
loop_
_entity_poly.entity_id
_entity_poly.type
_entity_poly.pdbx_seq_one_letter_code
_entity_poly.pdbx_strand_id
1 'polypeptide(L)'
;MMTTTTETVTAGGTRPAPGWLTLSNRHTGEVLRMRRTVQDGELCLELEGSLPAHKNGPPLHIHYREHEEGRVTSGTLSAEVDGRRLQIEAGGVASLPAGLPHRWWNDGDQPLMFGGITRPLIDLDIYLHAAFEILNSGPANRPPLFYMAHLAWRHRKTQAVLFAPLRLQAVLLPAIVFVGTIFGRYRGTDWPGCPVRCVAAPLAVGATAVSQTAVGAA
;
A
#
# COMPACT_ATOMS: atom_id res chain seq x y z
N MET A 1 -47.30 -10.16 16.29
CA MET A 1 -45.97 -10.71 15.93
C MET A 1 -45.20 -9.54 15.34
N MET A 2 -44.48 -8.78 16.18
CA MET A 2 -43.74 -7.59 15.79
C MET A 2 -42.29 -7.99 15.56
N THR A 3 -41.80 -7.84 14.34
CA THR A 3 -40.40 -8.01 13.98
C THR A 3 -39.67 -6.68 14.19
N THR A 4 -38.83 -6.67 15.22
CA THR A 4 -37.95 -5.54 15.52
C THR A 4 -36.69 -5.64 14.61
N THR A 5 -36.60 -4.77 13.62
CA THR A 5 -35.39 -4.63 12.81
C THR A 5 -34.41 -3.76 13.57
N THR A 6 -33.30 -4.33 14.01
CA THR A 6 -32.21 -3.61 14.64
C THR A 6 -31.37 -2.97 13.54
N GLU A 7 -31.51 -1.69 13.29
CA GLU A 7 -30.59 -0.90 12.47
C GLU A 7 -29.29 -0.66 13.25
N THR A 8 -28.23 -1.25 12.75
CA THR A 8 -26.87 -0.95 13.22
C THR A 8 -26.45 0.40 12.63
N VAL A 9 -26.42 1.44 13.44
CA VAL A 9 -25.87 2.75 13.07
C VAL A 9 -24.36 2.60 12.92
N THR A 10 -23.89 2.54 11.68
CA THR A 10 -22.49 2.70 11.34
C THR A 10 -22.18 4.20 11.26
N ALA A 11 -21.19 4.62 12.06
CA ALA A 11 -20.64 5.97 12.06
C ALA A 11 -20.26 6.41 10.64
N GLY A 12 -20.57 7.67 10.30
CA GLY A 12 -20.55 8.31 9.01
C GLY A 12 -19.34 8.04 8.10
N GLY A 13 -19.39 6.96 7.37
CA GLY A 13 -18.49 6.65 6.27
C GLY A 13 -19.02 7.31 4.99
N THR A 14 -18.37 8.36 4.54
CA THR A 14 -18.59 8.89 3.19
C THR A 14 -18.37 7.75 2.18
N ARG A 15 -19.37 7.51 1.35
CA ARG A 15 -19.28 6.52 0.26
C ARG A 15 -18.03 6.82 -0.57
N PRO A 16 -17.13 5.85 -0.78
CA PRO A 16 -15.91 6.12 -1.53
C PRO A 16 -16.23 6.67 -2.91
N ALA A 17 -15.50 7.70 -3.32
CA ALA A 17 -15.64 8.26 -4.66
C ALA A 17 -15.38 7.17 -5.72
N PRO A 18 -16.06 7.18 -6.87
CA PRO A 18 -15.88 6.17 -7.89
C PRO A 18 -14.42 5.99 -8.28
N GLY A 19 -13.96 4.74 -8.34
CA GLY A 19 -12.59 4.38 -8.73
C GLY A 19 -11.56 4.31 -7.58
N TRP A 20 -11.88 4.74 -6.37
CA TRP A 20 -11.00 4.60 -5.22
C TRP A 20 -11.21 3.27 -4.49
N LEU A 21 -10.10 2.57 -4.21
CA LEU A 21 -10.05 1.44 -3.29
C LEU A 21 -9.51 1.93 -1.93
N THR A 22 -10.18 1.55 -0.85
CA THR A 22 -9.74 1.85 0.52
C THR A 22 -9.24 0.59 1.19
N LEU A 23 -8.03 0.65 1.71
CA LEU A 23 -7.39 -0.38 2.51
C LEU A 23 -7.25 0.14 3.94
N SER A 24 -7.36 -0.73 4.93
CA SER A 24 -7.11 -0.39 6.32
C SER A 24 -6.34 -1.49 7.02
N ASN A 25 -5.33 -1.12 7.80
CA ASN A 25 -4.60 -2.04 8.66
C ASN A 25 -5.21 -2.00 10.06
N ARG A 26 -5.92 -3.05 10.45
CA ARG A 26 -6.60 -3.13 11.76
C ARG A 26 -5.65 -3.09 12.96
N HIS A 27 -4.36 -3.34 12.76
CA HIS A 27 -3.36 -3.40 13.84
C HIS A 27 -2.65 -2.09 14.08
N THR A 28 -2.44 -1.31 13.03
CA THR A 28 -1.78 0.02 13.13
C THR A 28 -2.76 1.17 13.10
N GLY A 29 -3.96 0.96 12.57
CA GLY A 29 -4.93 2.00 12.28
C GLY A 29 -4.59 2.79 10.99
N GLU A 30 -3.60 2.35 10.23
CA GLU A 30 -3.28 2.92 8.93
C GLU A 30 -4.46 2.77 7.97
N VAL A 31 -4.77 3.84 7.26
CA VAL A 31 -5.75 3.83 6.16
C VAL A 31 -5.05 4.33 4.92
N LEU A 32 -5.23 3.60 3.82
CA LEU A 32 -4.71 3.96 2.51
C LEU A 32 -5.84 3.91 1.50
N ARG A 33 -6.00 4.98 0.73
CA ARG A 33 -6.89 5.03 -0.42
C ARG A 33 -6.05 5.13 -1.66
N MET A 34 -6.40 4.38 -2.70
CA MET A 34 -5.65 4.36 -3.93
C MET A 34 -6.55 4.25 -5.15
N ARG A 35 -6.09 4.81 -6.28
CA ARG A 35 -6.71 4.65 -7.59
C ARG A 35 -5.67 4.70 -8.70
N ARG A 36 -5.95 4.02 -9.79
CA ARG A 36 -5.17 4.16 -11.02
C ARG A 36 -5.57 5.44 -11.75
N THR A 37 -4.57 6.16 -12.23
CA THR A 37 -4.75 7.37 -13.05
C THR A 37 -3.74 7.36 -14.18
N VAL A 38 -3.94 8.22 -15.17
CA VAL A 38 -2.95 8.46 -16.24
C VAL A 38 -2.53 9.92 -16.16
N GLN A 39 -1.22 10.16 -16.03
CA GLN A 39 -0.62 11.48 -16.06
C GLN A 39 0.47 11.50 -17.15
N ASP A 40 0.41 12.48 -18.03
CA ASP A 40 1.35 12.64 -19.15
C ASP A 40 1.52 11.37 -20.02
N GLY A 41 0.44 10.60 -20.16
CA GLY A 41 0.43 9.34 -20.92
C GLY A 41 0.98 8.14 -20.17
N GLU A 42 1.43 8.29 -18.93
CA GLU A 42 1.95 7.23 -18.07
C GLU A 42 0.90 6.76 -17.05
N LEU A 43 0.81 5.44 -16.85
CA LEU A 43 -0.06 4.86 -15.82
C LEU A 43 0.58 5.08 -14.45
N CYS A 44 -0.19 5.68 -13.55
CA CYS A 44 0.22 6.04 -12.19
C CYS A 44 -0.72 5.45 -11.15
N LEU A 45 -0.24 5.34 -9.91
CA LEU A 45 -1.06 5.08 -8.73
C LEU A 45 -1.14 6.35 -7.90
N GLU A 46 -2.32 6.91 -7.78
CA GLU A 46 -2.60 8.00 -6.85
C GLU A 46 -2.98 7.41 -5.50
N LEU A 47 -2.41 7.97 -4.44
CA LEU A 47 -2.51 7.50 -3.07
C LEU A 47 -2.94 8.64 -2.15
N GLU A 48 -3.80 8.34 -1.17
CA GLU A 48 -4.07 9.17 0.00
C GLU A 48 -3.96 8.28 1.21
N GLY A 49 -3.30 8.73 2.26
CA GLY A 49 -3.10 7.91 3.44
C GLY A 49 -3.19 8.67 4.74
N SER A 50 -3.47 7.93 5.81
CA SER A 50 -3.35 8.40 7.18
C SER A 50 -2.70 7.33 8.05
N LEU A 51 -1.83 7.77 8.97
CA LEU A 51 -1.17 6.92 9.94
C LEU A 51 -1.29 7.56 11.32
N PRO A 52 -1.87 6.88 12.33
CA PRO A 52 -1.98 7.41 13.69
C PRO A 52 -0.62 7.77 14.28
N ALA A 53 -0.62 8.61 15.33
CA ALA A 53 0.57 8.98 16.08
C ALA A 53 1.34 7.74 16.59
N HIS A 54 2.67 7.83 16.59
CA HIS A 54 3.59 6.79 17.09
C HIS A 54 3.41 5.41 16.42
N LYS A 55 3.09 5.40 15.12
CA LYS A 55 2.95 4.18 14.33
C LYS A 55 3.99 4.10 13.22
N ASN A 56 4.44 2.87 12.97
CA ASN A 56 5.26 2.57 11.82
C ASN A 56 4.38 2.36 10.59
N GLY A 57 4.82 2.90 9.47
CA GLY A 57 4.37 2.55 8.13
C GLY A 57 5.04 1.26 7.64
N PRO A 58 5.33 1.14 6.35
CA PRO A 58 5.95 -0.04 5.78
C PRO A 58 7.37 -0.26 6.34
N PRO A 59 7.82 -1.53 6.47
CA PRO A 59 9.20 -1.83 6.81
C PRO A 59 10.16 -1.32 5.72
N LEU A 60 11.47 -1.34 6.00
CA LEU A 60 12.48 -0.99 5.00
C LEU A 60 12.32 -1.85 3.74
N HIS A 61 12.12 -1.21 2.60
CA HIS A 61 11.87 -1.87 1.33
C HIS A 61 12.46 -1.07 0.16
N ILE A 62 12.38 -1.63 -1.02
CA ILE A 62 12.87 -1.03 -2.26
C ILE A 62 11.87 -1.32 -3.39
N HIS A 63 11.53 -0.29 -4.15
CA HIS A 63 10.87 -0.40 -5.46
C HIS A 63 11.92 -0.28 -6.55
N TYR A 64 12.05 -1.27 -7.42
CA TYR A 64 13.15 -1.26 -8.40
C TYR A 64 12.92 -0.28 -9.55
N ARG A 65 11.68 0.04 -9.85
CA ARG A 65 11.30 0.83 -11.03
C ARG A 65 10.23 1.89 -10.75
N GLU A 66 9.47 1.77 -9.68
CA GLU A 66 8.43 2.68 -9.28
C GLU A 66 9.02 3.78 -8.40
N HIS A 67 8.81 5.02 -8.78
CA HIS A 67 9.17 6.21 -8.01
C HIS A 67 7.94 6.69 -7.25
N GLU A 68 8.08 6.94 -5.95
CA GLU A 68 7.02 7.47 -5.12
C GLU A 68 7.31 8.91 -4.73
N GLU A 69 6.29 9.75 -4.82
CA GLU A 69 6.31 11.11 -4.32
C GLU A 69 5.10 11.33 -3.42
N GLY A 70 5.33 11.81 -2.21
CA GLY A 70 4.28 12.06 -1.22
C GLY A 70 4.34 13.48 -0.68
N ARG A 71 3.19 14.15 -0.62
CA ARG A 71 3.01 15.44 0.04
C ARG A 71 2.32 15.23 1.38
N VAL A 72 2.95 15.73 2.45
CA VAL A 72 2.35 15.74 3.79
C VAL A 72 1.28 16.83 3.86
N THR A 73 0.07 16.49 4.27
CA THR A 73 -1.05 17.43 4.41
C THR A 73 -1.33 17.78 5.86
N SER A 74 -0.98 16.90 6.81
CA SER A 74 -1.08 17.14 8.24
C SER A 74 -0.10 16.25 9.01
N GLY A 75 0.37 16.71 10.14
CA GLY A 75 1.37 16.01 10.96
C GLY A 75 2.77 16.09 10.38
N THR A 76 3.63 15.17 10.79
CA THR A 76 5.03 15.08 10.37
C THR A 76 5.34 13.66 9.91
N LEU A 77 5.87 13.54 8.70
CA LEU A 77 6.35 12.27 8.18
C LEU A 77 7.84 12.15 8.47
N SER A 78 8.20 11.12 9.20
CA SER A 78 9.60 10.68 9.34
C SER A 78 9.90 9.61 8.32
N ALA A 79 11.01 9.75 7.60
CA ALA A 79 11.42 8.81 6.57
C ALA A 79 12.91 8.50 6.67
N GLU A 80 13.28 7.35 6.13
CA GLU A 80 14.66 6.97 5.87
C GLU A 80 14.77 6.58 4.40
N VAL A 81 15.65 7.24 3.67
CA VAL A 81 15.91 6.98 2.25
C VAL A 81 17.42 6.80 2.08
N ASP A 82 17.84 5.64 1.60
CA ASP A 82 19.24 5.27 1.43
C ASP A 82 20.09 5.54 2.70
N GLY A 83 19.54 5.16 3.86
CA GLY A 83 20.17 5.35 5.18
C GLY A 83 20.13 6.78 5.73
N ARG A 84 19.59 7.75 5.00
CA ARG A 84 19.45 9.14 5.46
C ARG A 84 18.07 9.36 6.06
N ARG A 85 18.02 9.88 7.28
CA ARG A 85 16.76 10.25 7.94
C ARG A 85 16.32 11.65 7.51
N LEU A 86 15.03 11.76 7.28
CA LEU A 86 14.33 12.98 6.87
C LEU A 86 13.10 13.17 7.76
N GLN A 87 12.76 14.42 8.04
CA GLN A 87 11.48 14.82 8.61
C GLN A 87 10.82 15.80 7.65
N ILE A 88 9.58 15.54 7.30
CA ILE A 88 8.81 16.35 6.36
C ILE A 88 7.53 16.78 7.08
N GLU A 89 7.38 18.07 7.29
CA GLU A 89 6.21 18.68 7.90
C GLU A 89 5.09 18.92 6.90
N ALA A 90 3.91 19.28 7.41
CA ALA A 90 2.75 19.63 6.59
C ALA A 90 3.12 20.70 5.54
N GLY A 91 2.74 20.45 4.28
CA GLY A 91 3.10 21.24 3.11
C GLY A 91 4.35 20.76 2.38
N GLY A 92 5.23 20.00 3.04
CA GLY A 92 6.43 19.44 2.44
C GLY A 92 6.17 18.23 1.55
N VAL A 93 7.19 17.87 0.77
CA VAL A 93 7.16 16.74 -0.17
C VAL A 93 8.28 15.77 0.17
N ALA A 94 7.93 14.49 0.25
CA ALA A 94 8.86 13.38 0.34
C ALA A 94 9.05 12.76 -1.05
N SER A 95 10.29 12.53 -1.45
CA SER A 95 10.63 11.79 -2.67
C SER A 95 11.32 10.48 -2.28
N LEU A 96 10.77 9.37 -2.77
CA LEU A 96 11.24 8.01 -2.54
C LEU A 96 11.64 7.40 -3.90
N PRO A 97 12.87 7.65 -4.37
CA PRO A 97 13.29 7.27 -5.72
C PRO A 97 13.33 5.76 -5.92
N ALA A 98 12.98 5.32 -7.13
CA ALA A 98 13.19 3.96 -7.56
C ALA A 98 14.65 3.53 -7.36
N GLY A 99 14.85 2.29 -6.93
CA GLY A 99 16.17 1.72 -6.70
C GLY A 99 16.82 2.10 -5.37
N LEU A 100 16.24 3.00 -4.59
CA LEU A 100 16.75 3.35 -3.27
C LEU A 100 15.93 2.70 -2.14
N PRO A 101 16.57 2.06 -1.16
CA PRO A 101 15.90 1.54 0.03
C PRO A 101 15.25 2.67 0.81
N HIS A 102 14.00 2.47 1.23
CA HIS A 102 13.29 3.46 2.02
C HIS A 102 12.26 2.83 2.96
N ARG A 103 11.89 3.61 3.98
CA ARG A 103 10.77 3.37 4.90
C ARG A 103 10.29 4.70 5.44
N TRP A 104 9.08 4.72 5.99
CA TRP A 104 8.55 5.90 6.63
C TRP A 104 7.67 5.52 7.83
N TRP A 105 7.46 6.47 8.75
CA TRP A 105 6.70 6.29 9.97
C TRP A 105 6.19 7.63 10.48
N ASN A 106 5.31 7.58 11.46
CA ASN A 106 4.85 8.73 12.21
C ASN A 106 5.36 8.61 13.67
N ASP A 107 6.36 9.35 14.06
CA ASP A 107 6.85 9.47 15.43
C ASP A 107 6.34 10.73 16.15
N GLY A 108 5.52 11.55 15.49
CA GLY A 108 4.85 12.70 16.07
C GLY A 108 3.61 12.35 16.91
N ASP A 109 3.13 13.34 17.67
CA ASP A 109 1.97 13.23 18.56
C ASP A 109 0.62 13.41 17.83
N GLN A 110 0.65 13.82 16.57
CA GLN A 110 -0.54 14.04 15.75
C GLN A 110 -0.65 12.98 14.65
N PRO A 111 -1.84 12.64 14.17
CA PRO A 111 -2.00 11.79 13.01
C PRO A 111 -1.30 12.40 11.79
N LEU A 112 -0.53 11.58 11.09
CA LEU A 112 0.04 11.91 9.79
C LEU A 112 -1.03 11.72 8.73
N MET A 113 -1.19 12.70 7.84
CA MET A 113 -2.00 12.61 6.62
C MET A 113 -1.15 13.01 5.43
N PHE A 114 -1.27 12.26 4.34
CA PHE A 114 -0.49 12.49 3.11
C PHE A 114 -1.29 12.13 1.87
N GLY A 115 -0.92 12.74 0.77
CA GLY A 115 -1.30 12.32 -0.58
C GLY A 115 -0.06 12.12 -1.42
N GLY A 116 -0.11 11.23 -2.40
CA GLY A 116 1.07 10.93 -3.20
C GLY A 116 0.73 10.29 -4.54
N ILE A 117 1.79 10.10 -5.31
CA ILE A 117 1.73 9.44 -6.61
C ILE A 117 2.92 8.50 -6.76
N THR A 118 2.64 7.32 -7.33
CA THR A 118 3.67 6.36 -7.73
C THR A 118 3.67 6.22 -9.24
N ARG A 119 4.84 6.33 -9.87
CA ARG A 119 5.02 6.25 -11.33
C ARG A 119 6.38 5.66 -11.75
N PRO A 120 6.41 4.90 -12.86
CA PRO A 120 5.27 4.28 -13.53
C PRO A 120 4.63 3.25 -12.59
N LEU A 121 3.31 3.07 -12.65
CA LEU A 121 2.67 1.97 -11.93
C LEU A 121 2.97 0.65 -12.65
N ILE A 122 3.53 -0.30 -11.92
CA ILE A 122 3.79 -1.66 -12.40
C ILE A 122 2.82 -2.65 -11.75
N ASP A 123 2.95 -2.87 -10.45
CA ASP A 123 2.10 -3.81 -9.70
C ASP A 123 1.92 -3.44 -8.23
N LEU A 124 2.28 -2.21 -7.83
CA LEU A 124 2.20 -1.75 -6.45
C LEU A 124 0.78 -1.82 -5.87
N ASP A 125 -0.23 -1.48 -6.66
CA ASP A 125 -1.63 -1.55 -6.22
C ASP A 125 -2.07 -2.99 -5.90
N ILE A 126 -1.64 -3.96 -6.71
CA ILE A 126 -1.90 -5.38 -6.49
C ILE A 126 -1.17 -5.86 -5.23
N TYR A 127 0.09 -5.44 -5.08
CA TYR A 127 0.90 -5.77 -3.90
C TYR A 127 0.29 -5.20 -2.62
N LEU A 128 -0.05 -3.92 -2.58
CA LEU A 128 -0.63 -3.26 -1.41
C LEU A 128 -1.95 -3.91 -1.00
N HIS A 129 -2.83 -4.19 -1.97
CA HIS A 129 -4.08 -4.88 -1.68
C HIS A 129 -3.81 -6.22 -1.00
N ALA A 130 -2.98 -7.07 -1.60
CA ALA A 130 -2.65 -8.37 -1.04
C ALA A 130 -1.93 -8.26 0.32
N ALA A 131 -1.03 -7.29 0.49
CA ALA A 131 -0.32 -7.06 1.74
C ALA A 131 -1.25 -6.72 2.90
N PHE A 132 -2.19 -5.78 2.70
CA PHE A 132 -3.16 -5.40 3.74
C PHE A 132 -4.09 -6.57 4.10
N GLU A 133 -4.56 -7.35 3.12
CA GLU A 133 -5.37 -8.54 3.36
C GLU A 133 -4.59 -9.59 4.19
N ILE A 134 -3.35 -9.86 3.84
CA ILE A 134 -2.50 -10.80 4.57
C ILE A 134 -2.22 -10.30 5.99
N LEU A 135 -1.86 -9.04 6.16
CA LEU A 135 -1.60 -8.45 7.48
C LEU A 135 -2.83 -8.53 8.37
N ASN A 136 -4.02 -8.28 7.83
CA ASN A 136 -5.27 -8.35 8.55
C ASN A 136 -5.74 -9.80 8.85
N SER A 137 -5.25 -10.80 8.15
CA SER A 137 -5.66 -12.20 8.36
C SER A 137 -5.04 -12.87 9.59
N GLY A 138 -3.96 -12.28 10.14
CA GLY A 138 -3.21 -12.80 11.26
C GLY A 138 -3.20 -11.88 12.49
N PRO A 139 -2.60 -12.31 13.61
CA PRO A 139 -2.35 -11.45 14.76
C PRO A 139 -1.27 -10.39 14.43
N ALA A 140 -1.34 -9.21 15.08
CA ALA A 140 -0.51 -8.04 14.81
C ALA A 140 1.01 -8.30 14.77
N ASN A 141 1.48 -9.17 15.65
CA ASN A 141 2.91 -9.48 15.81
C ASN A 141 3.36 -10.76 15.08
N ARG A 142 2.47 -11.42 14.37
CA ARG A 142 2.76 -12.68 13.66
C ARG A 142 2.04 -12.74 12.32
N PRO A 143 2.46 -11.94 11.35
CA PRO A 143 1.90 -12.05 10.00
C PRO A 143 2.10 -13.48 9.48
N PRO A 144 1.16 -14.03 8.69
CA PRO A 144 1.23 -15.39 8.18
C PRO A 144 2.45 -15.60 7.29
N LEU A 145 3.46 -16.31 7.80
CA LEU A 145 4.76 -16.50 7.15
C LEU A 145 4.65 -16.98 5.70
N PHE A 146 3.86 -18.02 5.46
CA PHE A 146 3.73 -18.59 4.12
C PHE A 146 3.15 -17.61 3.12
N TYR A 147 2.11 -16.87 3.51
CA TYR A 147 1.47 -15.86 2.65
C TYR A 147 2.39 -14.67 2.39
N MET A 148 3.08 -14.17 3.42
CA MET A 148 4.07 -13.10 3.26
C MET A 148 5.24 -13.52 2.38
N ALA A 149 5.76 -14.75 2.55
CA ALA A 149 6.83 -15.26 1.70
C ALA A 149 6.39 -15.40 0.24
N HIS A 150 5.15 -15.86 0.01
CA HIS A 150 4.61 -15.95 -1.34
C HIS A 150 4.41 -14.58 -1.97
N LEU A 151 3.88 -13.60 -1.22
CA LEU A 151 3.73 -12.22 -1.69
C LEU A 151 5.10 -11.64 -2.10
N ALA A 152 6.09 -11.74 -1.22
CA ALA A 152 7.44 -11.26 -1.49
C ALA A 152 8.07 -11.98 -2.70
N TRP A 153 7.89 -13.29 -2.82
CA TRP A 153 8.39 -14.06 -3.97
C TRP A 153 7.71 -13.69 -5.28
N ARG A 154 6.41 -13.46 -5.27
CA ARG A 154 5.64 -13.07 -6.46
C ARG A 154 6.11 -11.74 -7.02
N HIS A 155 6.29 -10.75 -6.14
CA HIS A 155 6.65 -9.38 -6.52
C HIS A 155 8.16 -9.10 -6.50
N ARG A 156 9.01 -10.12 -6.35
CA ARG A 156 10.48 -9.99 -6.23
C ARG A 156 11.19 -9.30 -7.39
N LYS A 157 10.52 -9.11 -8.53
CA LYS A 157 11.06 -8.42 -9.72
C LYS A 157 10.73 -6.92 -9.74
N THR A 158 9.77 -6.51 -8.95
CA THR A 158 9.29 -5.12 -8.89
C THR A 158 9.69 -4.46 -7.59
N GLN A 159 9.69 -5.22 -6.49
CA GLN A 159 10.00 -4.69 -5.16
C GLN A 159 10.52 -5.79 -4.21
N ALA A 160 11.11 -5.35 -3.09
CA ALA A 160 11.52 -6.25 -2.02
C ALA A 160 11.47 -5.57 -0.64
N VAL A 161 10.97 -6.27 0.37
CA VAL A 161 11.15 -5.91 1.78
C VAL A 161 12.54 -6.37 2.23
N LEU A 162 13.32 -5.48 2.84
CA LEU A 162 14.74 -5.74 3.15
C LEU A 162 14.92 -6.31 4.58
N PHE A 163 14.24 -7.40 4.89
CA PHE A 163 14.38 -8.10 6.18
C PHE A 163 15.66 -8.97 6.25
N ALA A 164 16.28 -9.26 5.13
CA ALA A 164 17.53 -10.01 4.99
C ALA A 164 18.22 -9.61 3.67
N PRO A 165 19.52 -9.95 3.49
CA PRO A 165 20.19 -9.74 2.22
C PRO A 165 19.44 -10.39 1.04
N LEU A 166 19.29 -9.68 -0.09
CA LEU A 166 18.50 -10.15 -1.25
C LEU A 166 18.95 -11.51 -1.79
N ARG A 167 20.27 -11.80 -1.74
CA ARG A 167 20.80 -13.12 -2.13
C ARG A 167 20.27 -14.24 -1.25
N LEU A 168 20.14 -13.99 0.05
CA LEU A 168 19.56 -14.95 0.98
C LEU A 168 18.05 -15.10 0.75
N GLN A 169 17.35 -14.00 0.53
CA GLN A 169 15.92 -14.03 0.19
C GLN A 169 15.64 -14.83 -1.09
N ALA A 170 16.52 -14.75 -2.09
CA ALA A 170 16.39 -15.50 -3.35
C ALA A 170 16.39 -17.03 -3.15
N VAL A 171 16.95 -17.52 -2.03
CA VAL A 171 16.93 -18.93 -1.66
C VAL A 171 15.81 -19.25 -0.67
N LEU A 172 15.65 -18.41 0.36
CA LEU A 172 14.70 -18.67 1.45
C LEU A 172 13.25 -18.56 0.98
N LEU A 173 12.90 -17.53 0.19
CA LEU A 173 11.51 -17.33 -0.23
C LEU A 173 10.97 -18.49 -1.05
N PRO A 174 11.63 -18.97 -2.13
CA PRO A 174 11.13 -20.11 -2.87
C PRO A 174 11.09 -21.39 -2.04
N ALA A 175 12.04 -21.58 -1.11
CA ALA A 175 12.02 -22.73 -0.21
C ALA A 175 10.79 -22.70 0.72
N ILE A 176 10.47 -21.55 1.33
CA ILE A 176 9.29 -21.40 2.18
C ILE A 176 8.01 -21.60 1.36
N VAL A 177 7.93 -21.04 0.13
CA VAL A 177 6.80 -21.22 -0.77
C VAL A 177 6.62 -22.69 -1.14
N PHE A 178 7.71 -23.40 -1.46
CA PHE A 178 7.70 -24.83 -1.77
C PHE A 178 7.16 -25.66 -0.59
N VAL A 179 7.68 -25.42 0.61
CA VAL A 179 7.20 -26.08 1.84
C VAL A 179 5.72 -25.76 2.09
N GLY A 180 5.31 -24.52 1.94
CA GLY A 180 3.90 -24.13 2.07
C GLY A 180 2.99 -24.84 1.07
N THR A 181 3.47 -25.08 -0.15
CA THR A 181 2.74 -25.85 -1.18
C THR A 181 2.57 -27.31 -0.75
N ILE A 182 3.61 -27.96 -0.27
CA ILE A 182 3.56 -29.35 0.24
C ILE A 182 2.54 -29.49 1.39
N PHE A 183 2.54 -28.53 2.33
CA PHE A 183 1.59 -28.52 3.44
C PHE A 183 0.19 -27.99 3.05
N GLY A 184 -0.08 -27.75 1.78
CA GLY A 184 -1.38 -27.33 1.29
C GLY A 184 -1.84 -25.97 1.83
N ARG A 185 -0.90 -25.08 2.22
CA ARG A 185 -1.21 -23.77 2.81
C ARG A 185 -1.93 -22.82 1.85
N TYR A 186 -1.83 -23.07 0.55
CA TYR A 186 -2.38 -22.23 -0.51
C TYR A 186 -3.65 -22.81 -1.15
N ARG A 187 -4.21 -23.89 -0.59
CA ARG A 187 -5.43 -24.53 -1.12
C ARG A 187 -6.65 -23.62 -0.90
N GLY A 188 -7.48 -23.53 -1.93
CA GLY A 188 -8.73 -22.74 -1.87
C GLY A 188 -8.54 -21.25 -2.05
N THR A 189 -7.37 -20.80 -2.47
CA THR A 189 -7.08 -19.40 -2.84
C THR A 189 -6.99 -19.29 -4.36
N ASP A 190 -7.48 -18.19 -4.94
CA ASP A 190 -7.36 -17.92 -6.38
C ASP A 190 -5.91 -17.63 -6.76
N TRP A 191 -5.11 -17.30 -5.78
CA TRP A 191 -3.71 -16.99 -5.89
C TRP A 191 -2.99 -17.57 -4.66
N PRO A 192 -1.99 -18.47 -4.86
CA PRO A 192 -1.27 -19.07 -3.75
C PRO A 192 -0.65 -18.01 -2.85
N GLY A 193 -0.99 -18.04 -1.57
CA GLY A 193 -0.54 -17.07 -0.59
C GLY A 193 -1.50 -15.92 -0.30
N CYS A 194 -2.60 -15.80 -1.01
CA CYS A 194 -3.66 -14.87 -0.65
C CYS A 194 -4.75 -15.55 0.17
N PRO A 195 -5.03 -15.13 1.40
CA PRO A 195 -6.07 -15.74 2.25
C PRO A 195 -7.49 -15.34 1.83
N VAL A 196 -7.63 -14.29 1.06
CA VAL A 196 -8.88 -13.80 0.49
C VAL A 196 -8.79 -13.94 -1.02
N ARG A 197 -9.91 -14.14 -1.70
CA ARG A 197 -9.96 -14.05 -3.15
C ARG A 197 -9.46 -12.67 -3.58
N CYS A 198 -8.16 -12.56 -3.77
CA CYS A 198 -7.57 -11.40 -4.42
C CYS A 198 -7.93 -11.47 -5.90
N VAL A 199 -9.20 -11.33 -6.19
CA VAL A 199 -9.65 -10.92 -7.51
C VAL A 199 -9.29 -9.44 -7.60
N ALA A 200 -8.00 -9.17 -7.68
CA ALA A 200 -7.54 -7.89 -8.15
C ALA A 200 -7.83 -7.83 -9.65
N ALA A 201 -9.09 -7.65 -9.98
CA ALA A 201 -9.37 -6.94 -11.20
C ALA A 201 -8.56 -5.63 -11.07
N PRO A 202 -7.70 -5.30 -12.05
CA PRO A 202 -6.95 -4.06 -12.00
C PRO A 202 -7.95 -2.93 -11.72
N LEU A 203 -7.61 -2.03 -10.80
CA LEU A 203 -8.43 -0.86 -10.52
C LEU A 203 -8.79 -0.19 -11.85
N ALA A 204 -10.04 0.17 -12.04
CA ALA A 204 -10.44 0.90 -13.23
C ALA A 204 -9.66 2.22 -13.28
N VAL A 205 -9.13 2.57 -14.45
CA VAL A 205 -8.46 3.86 -14.65
C VAL A 205 -9.50 4.95 -14.50
N GLY A 206 -9.35 5.82 -13.49
CA GLY A 206 -10.22 6.98 -13.35
C GLY A 206 -9.99 7.93 -14.52
N ALA A 207 -11.07 8.37 -15.16
CA ALA A 207 -10.97 9.41 -16.17
C ALA A 207 -10.46 10.70 -15.51
N THR A 208 -9.29 11.16 -15.92
CA THR A 208 -8.76 12.46 -15.53
C THR A 208 -9.64 13.53 -16.18
N ALA A 209 -10.31 14.35 -15.37
CA ALA A 209 -10.93 15.55 -15.89
C ALA A 209 -9.80 16.49 -16.37
N VAL A 210 -9.56 16.52 -17.66
CA VAL A 210 -8.73 17.55 -18.27
C VAL A 210 -9.46 18.87 -18.09
N SER A 211 -9.05 19.66 -17.10
CA SER A 211 -9.46 21.07 -16.99
C SER A 211 -8.83 21.83 -18.18
N GLN A 212 -9.57 21.96 -19.26
CA GLN A 212 -9.26 22.93 -20.30
C GLN A 212 -9.54 24.32 -19.70
N THR A 213 -8.52 24.96 -19.18
CA THR A 213 -8.56 26.41 -18.98
C THR A 213 -8.55 27.04 -20.37
N ALA A 214 -9.73 27.49 -20.82
CA ALA A 214 -9.85 28.30 -22.00
C ALA A 214 -9.09 29.62 -21.74
N VAL A 215 -7.95 29.79 -22.40
CA VAL A 215 -7.31 31.09 -22.53
C VAL A 215 -8.18 31.90 -23.49
N GLY A 216 -8.99 32.80 -22.92
CA GLY A 216 -9.72 33.78 -23.68
C GLY A 216 -8.73 34.75 -24.33
N ALA A 217 -8.76 34.79 -25.64
CA ALA A 217 -8.16 35.86 -26.42
C ALA A 217 -9.07 37.12 -26.31
N ALA A 218 -8.48 38.19 -25.88
CA ALA A 218 -8.94 39.56 -26.10
C ALA A 218 -7.84 40.34 -26.79
#